data_5f55f674e70c9794f26507f0a4f2b3d2
#
_entry.id   5f55f674e70c9794f26507f0a4f2b3d2
#
_cell.length_a   1.000
_cell.length_b   1.000
_cell.length_c   1.000
_cell.angle_alpha   90.00
_cell.angle_beta   90.00
_cell.angle_gamma   90.00
#
_symmetry.space_group_name_H-M   'P 1'
#
loop_
_entity.id
_entity.type
_entity.pdbx_description
1 polymer ?
#
loop_
_entity_poly.entity_id
_entity_poly.type
_entity_poly.pdbx_seq_one_letter_code
_entity_poly.pdbx_strand_id
1 'polypeptide(L)'
;MIINHLIKITLNNTFCLLIYLLPFYLGAQYYKAAIYTNDGESLPYRFLLPENYSSEKEYPLIIFLHGAGERGDDNELQLFHGSDLFLDKKIREKYPAIVVFPQCPLESYWATIVDRPESLKFEYSKNPKDNSILSLVEGIIDDFIQKYGVDKQRIYIGGLSMGGMGTFEMVYRNPRMFAAAFAICGGANPKISKRIRHTSWRIDHGDKDNVVPIIHSEHMYKAMKEEKIDVIFKIHKGVNHNSWDNVFSDSDFIPWLFSKSK
;
A
#
# COMPACT_ATOMS: atom_id res chain seq x y z
N MET A 1 43.53 -29.04 -17.61
CA MET A 1 42.74 -29.29 -16.38
C MET A 1 42.18 -28.01 -15.73
N ILE A 2 42.29 -26.84 -16.36
CA ILE A 2 41.83 -25.53 -15.80
C ILE A 2 40.54 -25.03 -16.48
N ILE A 3 40.21 -25.50 -17.68
CA ILE A 3 39.07 -25.03 -18.48
C ILE A 3 37.71 -25.59 -17.98
N ASN A 4 37.72 -26.78 -17.35
CA ASN A 4 36.46 -27.39 -16.86
C ASN A 4 35.91 -26.84 -15.55
N HIS A 5 36.65 -25.98 -14.81
CA HIS A 5 36.17 -25.38 -13.57
C HIS A 5 35.43 -24.06 -13.80
N LEU A 6 35.79 -23.31 -14.83
CA LEU A 6 35.15 -22.02 -15.14
C LEU A 6 33.75 -22.16 -15.76
N ILE A 7 33.50 -23.23 -16.50
CA ILE A 7 32.21 -23.49 -17.13
C ILE A 7 31.15 -23.91 -16.10
N LYS A 8 31.55 -24.60 -15.00
CA LYS A 8 30.60 -25.00 -13.95
C LYS A 8 30.14 -23.83 -13.04
N ILE A 9 30.97 -22.82 -12.83
CA ILE A 9 30.64 -21.66 -11.97
C ILE A 9 29.70 -20.71 -12.69
N THR A 10 29.85 -20.51 -13.99
CA THR A 10 28.96 -19.65 -14.78
C THR A 10 27.55 -20.23 -14.97
N LEU A 11 27.41 -21.55 -15.14
CA LEU A 11 26.08 -22.16 -15.27
C LEU A 11 25.27 -22.13 -13.96
N ASN A 12 25.91 -22.29 -12.79
CA ASN A 12 25.19 -22.27 -11.52
C ASN A 12 24.69 -20.86 -11.14
N ASN A 13 25.45 -19.82 -11.46
CA ASN A 13 25.04 -18.45 -11.13
C ASN A 13 23.90 -17.94 -12.02
N THR A 14 23.89 -18.32 -13.30
CA THR A 14 22.83 -17.91 -14.24
C THR A 14 21.50 -18.62 -13.92
N PHE A 15 21.54 -19.87 -13.45
CA PHE A 15 20.34 -20.62 -13.09
C PHE A 15 19.72 -20.15 -11.77
N CYS A 16 20.54 -19.75 -10.78
CA CYS A 16 20.03 -19.15 -9.53
C CYS A 16 19.39 -17.77 -9.76
N LEU A 17 19.92 -16.95 -10.67
CA LEU A 17 19.33 -15.63 -10.97
C LEU A 17 17.95 -15.75 -11.62
N LEU A 18 17.75 -16.73 -12.50
CA LEU A 18 16.46 -16.99 -13.15
C LEU A 18 15.38 -17.49 -12.19
N ILE A 19 15.72 -18.24 -11.14
CA ILE A 19 14.75 -18.74 -10.15
C ILE A 19 14.23 -17.63 -9.25
N TYR A 20 15.02 -16.61 -8.95
CA TYR A 20 14.58 -15.46 -8.14
C TYR A 20 13.71 -14.45 -8.90
N LEU A 21 13.80 -14.41 -10.22
CA LEU A 21 13.00 -13.52 -11.07
C LEU A 21 11.64 -14.14 -11.49
N LEU A 22 11.52 -15.47 -11.47
CA LEU A 22 10.31 -16.18 -11.93
C LEU A 22 9.01 -15.79 -11.18
N PRO A 23 8.98 -15.65 -9.84
CA PRO A 23 7.76 -15.23 -9.15
C PRO A 23 7.35 -13.79 -9.47
N PHE A 24 8.31 -12.90 -9.68
CA PHE A 24 8.05 -11.52 -10.01
C PHE A 24 7.38 -11.36 -11.39
N TYR A 25 7.80 -12.14 -12.39
CA TYR A 25 7.18 -12.14 -13.72
C TYR A 25 5.75 -12.70 -13.73
N LEU A 26 5.43 -13.67 -12.88
CA LEU A 26 4.08 -14.26 -12.82
C LEU A 26 3.05 -13.29 -12.26
N GLY A 27 3.37 -12.57 -11.18
CA GLY A 27 2.48 -11.56 -10.60
C GLY A 27 2.19 -10.41 -11.58
N ALA A 28 3.22 -9.85 -12.21
CA ALA A 28 3.09 -8.75 -13.16
C ALA A 28 2.22 -9.09 -14.39
N GLN A 29 2.13 -10.36 -14.79
CA GLN A 29 1.33 -10.80 -15.93
C GLN A 29 -0.19 -10.65 -15.70
N TYR A 30 -0.67 -10.72 -14.46
CA TYR A 30 -2.09 -10.59 -14.13
C TYR A 30 -2.52 -9.13 -13.93
N TYR A 31 -1.59 -8.28 -13.47
CA TYR A 31 -1.86 -6.85 -13.27
C TYR A 31 -1.68 -6.08 -14.57
N LYS A 32 -2.74 -5.42 -15.04
CA LYS A 32 -2.68 -4.55 -16.21
C LYS A 32 -1.86 -3.30 -15.90
N ALA A 33 -0.98 -2.91 -16.83
CA ALA A 33 -0.21 -1.68 -16.74
C ALA A 33 -1.00 -0.49 -17.30
N ALA A 34 -0.91 0.65 -16.63
CA ALA A 34 -1.46 1.91 -17.11
C ALA A 34 -0.66 3.10 -16.57
N ILE A 35 -0.93 4.28 -17.13
CA ILE A 35 -0.35 5.55 -16.67
C ILE A 35 -1.50 6.55 -16.56
N TYR A 36 -1.60 7.22 -15.43
CA TYR A 36 -2.46 8.36 -15.24
C TYR A 36 -1.69 9.64 -15.54
N THR A 37 -2.29 10.57 -16.27
CA THR A 37 -1.65 11.84 -16.59
C THR A 37 -2.64 12.98 -16.33
N ASN A 38 -2.18 14.00 -15.63
CA ASN A 38 -2.90 15.24 -15.38
C ASN A 38 -1.94 16.42 -15.28
N ASP A 39 -2.25 17.53 -15.93
CA ASP A 39 -1.48 18.78 -15.91
C ASP A 39 0.03 18.61 -16.20
N GLY A 40 0.37 17.65 -17.06
CA GLY A 40 1.75 17.38 -17.47
C GLY A 40 2.53 16.48 -16.49
N GLU A 41 1.96 16.14 -15.34
CA GLU A 41 2.49 15.12 -14.43
C GLU A 41 1.89 13.74 -14.76
N SER A 42 2.65 12.67 -14.53
CA SER A 42 2.20 11.30 -14.78
C SER A 42 2.55 10.37 -13.64
N LEU A 43 1.67 9.37 -13.43
CA LEU A 43 1.84 8.35 -12.41
C LEU A 43 1.59 6.98 -13.00
N PRO A 44 2.62 6.11 -13.11
CA PRO A 44 2.43 4.72 -13.49
C PRO A 44 1.65 3.97 -12.42
N TYR A 45 0.82 3.03 -12.84
CA TYR A 45 0.12 2.14 -11.93
C TYR A 45 -0.16 0.78 -12.55
N ARG A 46 -0.32 -0.21 -11.70
CA ARG A 46 -0.81 -1.54 -12.04
C ARG A 46 -2.18 -1.75 -11.43
N PHE A 47 -3.05 -2.49 -12.12
CA PHE A 47 -4.37 -2.80 -11.57
C PHE A 47 -4.84 -4.20 -11.92
N LEU A 48 -5.62 -4.78 -11.02
CA LEU A 48 -6.21 -6.09 -11.13
C LEU A 48 -7.74 -5.95 -11.10
N LEU A 49 -8.42 -6.54 -12.08
CA LEU A 49 -9.87 -6.67 -12.06
C LEU A 49 -10.28 -8.03 -11.45
N PRO A 50 -11.50 -8.15 -10.90
CA PRO A 50 -12.08 -9.45 -10.55
C PRO A 50 -12.00 -10.44 -11.72
N GLU A 51 -11.86 -11.74 -11.46
CA GLU A 51 -11.75 -12.76 -12.52
C GLU A 51 -12.93 -12.74 -13.48
N ASN A 52 -14.14 -12.59 -12.94
CA ASN A 52 -15.38 -12.51 -13.69
C ASN A 52 -15.91 -11.07 -13.67
N TYR A 53 -15.04 -10.09 -13.99
CA TYR A 53 -15.44 -8.69 -14.05
C TYR A 53 -16.59 -8.48 -15.05
N SER A 54 -17.61 -7.74 -14.62
CA SER A 54 -18.71 -7.27 -15.46
C SER A 54 -18.94 -5.78 -15.22
N SER A 55 -19.10 -5.01 -16.26
CA SER A 55 -19.45 -3.58 -16.17
C SER A 55 -20.85 -3.32 -15.59
N GLU A 56 -21.68 -4.35 -15.47
CA GLU A 56 -23.02 -4.28 -14.87
C GLU A 56 -23.02 -4.45 -13.35
N LYS A 57 -21.85 -4.76 -12.75
CA LYS A 57 -21.70 -4.97 -11.32
C LYS A 57 -20.80 -3.92 -10.71
N GLU A 58 -21.04 -3.61 -9.45
CA GLU A 58 -20.17 -2.77 -8.65
C GLU A 58 -19.24 -3.62 -7.75
N TYR A 59 -17.98 -3.19 -7.65
CA TYR A 59 -16.94 -3.86 -6.90
C TYR A 59 -16.25 -2.92 -5.93
N PRO A 60 -15.80 -3.40 -4.77
CA PRO A 60 -14.90 -2.63 -3.92
C PRO A 60 -13.64 -2.20 -4.69
N LEU A 61 -13.12 -1.03 -4.37
CA LEU A 61 -11.84 -0.53 -4.88
C LEU A 61 -10.81 -0.52 -3.75
N ILE A 62 -9.65 -1.10 -3.98
CA ILE A 62 -8.52 -1.11 -3.04
C ILE A 62 -7.37 -0.36 -3.69
N ILE A 63 -6.87 0.67 -3.01
CA ILE A 63 -5.63 1.36 -3.37
C ILE A 63 -4.53 0.91 -2.43
N PHE A 64 -3.43 0.40 -2.97
CA PHE A 64 -2.28 -0.05 -2.18
C PHE A 64 -1.04 0.80 -2.47
N LEU A 65 -0.52 1.48 -1.45
CA LEU A 65 0.66 2.31 -1.53
C LEU A 65 1.89 1.54 -1.04
N HIS A 66 2.88 1.40 -1.91
CA HIS A 66 4.11 0.66 -1.64
C HIS A 66 5.08 1.42 -0.72
N GLY A 67 6.16 0.77 -0.27
CA GLY A 67 7.22 1.35 0.54
C GLY A 67 8.22 2.20 -0.27
N ALA A 68 9.21 2.76 0.41
CA ALA A 68 10.20 3.63 -0.23
C ALA A 68 11.14 2.89 -1.19
N GLY A 69 11.33 1.58 -1.00
CA GLY A 69 12.18 0.74 -1.84
C GLY A 69 11.63 0.49 -3.26
N GLU A 70 10.31 0.58 -3.42
CA GLU A 70 9.61 0.27 -4.66
C GLU A 70 9.32 1.52 -5.53
N ARG A 71 9.88 2.69 -5.15
CA ARG A 71 9.82 3.91 -5.96
C ARG A 71 10.56 3.73 -7.28
N GLY A 72 10.05 4.37 -8.33
CA GLY A 72 10.63 4.30 -9.66
C GLY A 72 9.63 4.69 -10.74
N ASP A 73 9.92 4.27 -11.96
CA ASP A 73 9.14 4.51 -13.17
C ASP A 73 9.00 3.26 -14.06
N ASP A 74 9.48 2.11 -13.57
CA ASP A 74 9.43 0.84 -14.30
C ASP A 74 8.02 0.24 -14.37
N ASN A 75 7.09 0.76 -13.58
CA ASN A 75 5.73 0.26 -13.43
C ASN A 75 5.66 -1.23 -13.03
N GLU A 76 6.65 -1.72 -12.26
CA GLU A 76 6.76 -3.12 -11.82
C GLU A 76 7.06 -3.26 -10.33
N LEU A 77 8.01 -2.48 -9.78
CA LEU A 77 8.47 -2.60 -8.40
C LEU A 77 7.37 -2.42 -7.36
N GLN A 78 6.34 -1.60 -7.63
CA GLN A 78 5.20 -1.42 -6.73
C GLN A 78 4.44 -2.71 -6.42
N LEU A 79 4.61 -3.76 -7.23
CA LEU A 79 3.99 -5.08 -7.01
C LEU A 79 4.81 -5.99 -6.08
N PHE A 80 6.01 -5.57 -5.66
CA PHE A 80 6.93 -6.43 -4.92
C PHE A 80 6.36 -6.93 -3.59
N HIS A 81 5.59 -6.10 -2.89
CA HIS A 81 4.93 -6.47 -1.64
C HIS A 81 3.41 -6.38 -1.75
N GLY A 82 2.73 -7.41 -1.30
CA GLY A 82 1.27 -7.43 -1.16
C GLY A 82 0.48 -7.78 -2.42
N SER A 83 1.08 -7.75 -3.61
CA SER A 83 0.36 -8.09 -4.84
C SER A 83 -0.11 -9.55 -4.87
N ASP A 84 0.71 -10.49 -4.38
CA ASP A 84 0.40 -11.91 -4.35
C ASP A 84 -0.83 -12.24 -3.48
N LEU A 85 -1.07 -11.45 -2.41
CA LEU A 85 -2.26 -11.60 -1.59
C LEU A 85 -3.55 -11.51 -2.42
N PHE A 86 -3.60 -10.54 -3.33
CA PHE A 86 -4.78 -10.31 -4.17
C PHE A 86 -4.82 -11.23 -5.41
N LEU A 87 -3.76 -12.00 -5.68
CA LEU A 87 -3.74 -13.06 -6.69
C LEU A 87 -4.20 -14.42 -6.13
N ASP A 88 -4.25 -14.59 -4.81
CA ASP A 88 -4.74 -15.83 -4.21
C ASP A 88 -6.16 -16.15 -4.70
N LYS A 89 -6.33 -17.34 -5.27
CA LYS A 89 -7.59 -17.74 -5.90
C LYS A 89 -8.76 -17.71 -4.94
N LYS A 90 -8.58 -18.15 -3.70
CA LYS A 90 -9.66 -18.18 -2.69
C LYS A 90 -10.07 -16.78 -2.28
N ILE A 91 -9.09 -15.85 -2.19
CA ILE A 91 -9.35 -14.45 -1.91
C ILE A 91 -10.12 -13.82 -3.06
N ARG A 92 -9.68 -13.99 -4.30
CA ARG A 92 -10.34 -13.45 -5.49
C ARG A 92 -11.77 -13.96 -5.68
N GLU A 93 -12.01 -15.25 -5.42
CA GLU A 93 -13.34 -15.84 -5.50
C GLU A 93 -14.29 -15.31 -4.42
N LYS A 94 -13.80 -15.21 -3.18
CA LYS A 94 -14.62 -14.84 -2.02
C LYS A 94 -14.79 -13.34 -1.85
N TYR A 95 -13.78 -12.56 -2.25
CA TYR A 95 -13.68 -11.13 -2.05
C TYR A 95 -13.31 -10.41 -3.36
N PRO A 96 -14.16 -10.51 -4.40
CA PRO A 96 -13.86 -9.85 -5.67
C PRO A 96 -13.75 -8.35 -5.50
N ALA A 97 -12.64 -7.76 -5.95
CA ALA A 97 -12.35 -6.33 -5.87
C ALA A 97 -11.51 -5.86 -7.06
N ILE A 98 -11.57 -4.58 -7.34
CA ILE A 98 -10.60 -3.89 -8.17
C ILE A 98 -9.45 -3.47 -7.26
N VAL A 99 -8.21 -3.81 -7.63
CA VAL A 99 -7.03 -3.49 -6.81
C VAL A 99 -6.06 -2.68 -7.65
N VAL A 100 -5.57 -1.56 -7.11
CA VAL A 100 -4.71 -0.62 -7.80
C VAL A 100 -3.44 -0.37 -6.99
N PHE A 101 -2.29 -0.51 -7.65
CA PHE A 101 -0.96 -0.25 -7.13
C PHE A 101 -0.31 0.89 -7.93
N PRO A 102 -0.42 2.17 -7.52
CA PRO A 102 0.34 3.24 -8.13
C PRO A 102 1.81 3.14 -7.76
N GLN A 103 2.72 3.64 -8.64
CA GLN A 103 4.14 3.70 -8.35
C GLN A 103 4.60 5.15 -8.13
N CYS A 104 5.11 5.43 -6.93
CA CYS A 104 5.68 6.72 -6.57
C CYS A 104 7.00 6.93 -7.31
N PRO A 105 7.23 8.07 -7.97
CA PRO A 105 8.52 8.38 -8.56
C PRO A 105 9.66 8.40 -7.53
N LEU A 106 10.88 8.16 -7.98
CA LEU A 106 12.06 8.09 -7.12
C LEU A 106 12.26 9.36 -6.28
N GLU A 107 12.01 10.53 -6.89
CA GLU A 107 12.19 11.85 -6.29
C GLU A 107 11.01 12.30 -5.42
N SER A 108 10.00 11.46 -5.28
CA SER A 108 8.76 11.78 -4.57
C SER A 108 8.52 10.88 -3.36
N TYR A 109 7.49 11.21 -2.58
CA TYR A 109 7.13 10.48 -1.37
C TYR A 109 5.62 10.51 -1.16
N TRP A 110 5.02 9.40 -0.67
CA TRP A 110 3.57 9.33 -0.42
C TRP A 110 3.07 10.24 0.71
N ALA A 111 3.95 10.80 1.52
CA ALA A 111 3.58 11.62 2.66
C ALA A 111 4.44 12.90 2.72
N THR A 112 3.85 13.97 3.25
CA THR A 112 4.54 15.24 3.49
C THR A 112 5.36 15.14 4.77
N ILE A 113 6.64 14.79 4.62
CA ILE A 113 7.62 14.72 5.70
C ILE A 113 8.29 16.10 5.85
N VAL A 114 8.16 16.69 7.03
CA VAL A 114 8.76 18.00 7.34
C VAL A 114 10.25 17.87 7.65
N ASP A 115 10.60 16.84 8.43
CA ASP A 115 11.97 16.51 8.77
C ASP A 115 12.15 15.01 8.92
N ARG A 116 13.33 14.52 8.52
CA ARG A 116 13.74 13.12 8.61
C ARG A 116 15.13 13.03 9.23
N PRO A 117 15.24 13.31 10.53
CA PRO A 117 16.51 13.32 11.22
C PRO A 117 17.15 11.91 11.25
N GLU A 118 18.49 11.86 11.43
CA GLU A 118 19.23 10.60 11.58
C GLU A 118 18.70 9.71 12.72
N SER A 119 18.03 10.32 13.71
CA SER A 119 17.39 9.63 14.83
C SER A 119 16.12 8.85 14.44
N LEU A 120 15.74 8.80 13.15
CA LEU A 120 14.53 8.16 12.62
C LEU A 120 13.20 8.69 13.24
N LYS A 121 13.23 9.84 13.88
CA LYS A 121 12.04 10.53 14.37
C LYS A 121 11.47 11.39 13.25
N PHE A 122 10.62 10.79 12.45
CA PHE A 122 9.95 11.51 11.36
C PHE A 122 9.09 12.65 11.92
N GLU A 123 9.26 13.85 11.38
CA GLU A 123 8.32 14.94 11.60
C GLU A 123 7.32 15.01 10.44
N TYR A 124 6.06 14.73 10.75
CA TYR A 124 4.97 14.76 9.78
C TYR A 124 4.27 16.11 9.76
N SER A 125 3.82 16.55 8.59
CA SER A 125 3.03 17.75 8.44
C SER A 125 1.76 17.71 9.29
N LYS A 126 1.43 18.85 9.89
CA LYS A 126 0.16 19.05 10.61
C LYS A 126 -1.02 19.33 9.66
N ASN A 127 -0.72 19.69 8.41
CA ASN A 127 -1.70 20.03 7.39
C ASN A 127 -1.21 19.53 6.01
N PRO A 128 -1.16 18.21 5.79
CA PRO A 128 -0.60 17.63 4.60
C PRO A 128 -1.59 17.75 3.42
N LYS A 129 -1.57 18.88 2.71
CA LYS A 129 -2.45 19.12 1.55
C LYS A 129 -1.71 19.24 0.23
N ASP A 130 -0.44 19.65 0.27
CA ASP A 130 0.31 20.04 -0.90
C ASP A 130 1.25 18.92 -1.36
N ASN A 131 0.67 17.74 -1.67
CA ASN A 131 1.41 16.61 -2.21
C ASN A 131 0.83 16.25 -3.59
N SER A 132 1.53 16.67 -4.66
CA SER A 132 1.07 16.50 -6.05
C SER A 132 0.91 15.02 -6.42
N ILE A 133 1.79 14.15 -5.92
CA ILE A 133 1.72 12.72 -6.21
C ILE A 133 0.44 12.09 -5.64
N LEU A 134 0.01 12.49 -4.45
CA LEU A 134 -1.26 12.05 -3.91
C LEU A 134 -2.46 12.61 -4.69
N SER A 135 -2.33 13.80 -5.29
CA SER A 135 -3.37 14.32 -6.19
C SER A 135 -3.52 13.47 -7.46
N LEU A 136 -2.43 12.89 -7.98
CA LEU A 136 -2.51 11.93 -9.08
C LEU A 136 -3.17 10.62 -8.65
N VAL A 137 -2.93 10.15 -7.41
CA VAL A 137 -3.64 8.98 -6.85
C VAL A 137 -5.15 9.28 -6.71
N GLU A 138 -5.53 10.47 -6.27
CA GLU A 138 -6.93 10.93 -6.24
C GLU A 138 -7.55 10.86 -7.65
N GLY A 139 -6.84 11.35 -8.66
CA GLY A 139 -7.28 11.28 -10.04
C GLY A 139 -7.43 9.85 -10.57
N ILE A 140 -6.54 8.93 -10.19
CA ILE A 140 -6.69 7.50 -10.51
C ILE A 140 -7.99 6.95 -9.90
N ILE A 141 -8.27 7.27 -8.62
CA ILE A 141 -9.51 6.83 -7.96
C ILE A 141 -10.74 7.33 -8.70
N ASP A 142 -10.75 8.62 -9.07
CA ASP A 142 -11.86 9.22 -9.81
C ASP A 142 -12.05 8.59 -11.21
N ASP A 143 -10.96 8.27 -11.89
CA ASP A 143 -10.97 7.55 -13.17
C ASP A 143 -11.59 6.15 -13.03
N PHE A 144 -11.23 5.41 -11.97
CA PHE A 144 -11.82 4.10 -11.71
C PHE A 144 -13.31 4.18 -11.38
N ILE A 145 -13.72 5.18 -10.60
CA ILE A 145 -15.14 5.45 -10.30
C ILE A 145 -15.94 5.75 -11.57
N GLN A 146 -15.35 6.41 -12.55
CA GLN A 146 -16.01 6.77 -13.81
C GLN A 146 -16.02 5.63 -14.83
N LYS A 147 -14.93 4.86 -14.92
CA LYS A 147 -14.70 3.88 -16.01
C LYS A 147 -15.06 2.45 -15.63
N TYR A 148 -15.06 2.14 -14.35
CA TYR A 148 -15.30 0.79 -13.84
C TYR A 148 -16.44 0.84 -12.82
N GLY A 149 -17.18 -0.24 -12.66
CA GLY A 149 -18.23 -0.36 -11.64
C GLY A 149 -17.65 -0.38 -10.22
N VAL A 150 -17.35 0.80 -9.67
CA VAL A 150 -16.83 0.94 -8.30
C VAL A 150 -17.97 1.15 -7.31
N ASP A 151 -18.07 0.27 -6.30
CA ASP A 151 -18.92 0.50 -5.15
C ASP A 151 -18.33 1.61 -4.27
N LYS A 152 -18.90 2.80 -4.38
CA LYS A 152 -18.45 4.00 -3.65
C LYS A 152 -18.59 3.88 -2.14
N GLN A 153 -19.37 2.92 -1.63
CA GLN A 153 -19.45 2.63 -0.20
C GLN A 153 -18.28 1.79 0.30
N ARG A 154 -17.55 1.11 -0.61
CA ARG A 154 -16.45 0.19 -0.30
C ARG A 154 -15.18 0.56 -1.04
N ILE A 155 -14.70 1.79 -0.83
CA ILE A 155 -13.37 2.22 -1.27
C ILE A 155 -12.42 2.10 -0.08
N TYR A 156 -11.34 1.38 -0.27
CA TYR A 156 -10.34 1.10 0.75
C TYR A 156 -8.97 1.61 0.31
N ILE A 157 -8.16 2.00 1.26
CA ILE A 157 -6.78 2.39 1.03
C ILE A 157 -5.87 1.79 2.08
N GLY A 158 -4.67 1.44 1.69
CA GLY A 158 -3.65 1.05 2.64
C GLY A 158 -2.27 1.00 2.02
N GLY A 159 -1.29 0.68 2.85
CA GLY A 159 0.08 0.58 2.39
C GLY A 159 1.05 0.28 3.52
N LEU A 160 2.30 0.11 3.16
CA LEU A 160 3.37 -0.24 4.09
C LEU A 160 4.47 0.84 4.13
N SER A 161 5.08 1.05 5.30
CA SER A 161 6.18 1.98 5.48
C SER A 161 5.83 3.38 4.98
N MET A 162 6.52 3.90 3.96
CA MET A 162 6.18 5.12 3.24
C MET A 162 4.70 5.13 2.78
N GLY A 163 4.18 4.00 2.29
CA GLY A 163 2.78 3.85 1.89
C GLY A 163 1.81 3.86 3.06
N GLY A 164 2.21 3.33 4.22
CA GLY A 164 1.45 3.47 5.46
C GLY A 164 1.33 4.92 5.92
N MET A 165 2.39 5.71 5.75
CA MET A 165 2.37 7.16 5.99
C MET A 165 1.45 7.87 4.99
N GLY A 166 1.56 7.54 3.71
CA GLY A 166 0.70 8.08 2.65
C GLY A 166 -0.78 7.75 2.85
N THR A 167 -1.08 6.58 3.41
CA THR A 167 -2.45 6.18 3.75
C THR A 167 -3.10 7.16 4.72
N PHE A 168 -2.40 7.57 5.78
CA PHE A 168 -2.92 8.59 6.71
C PHE A 168 -3.16 9.93 6.01
N GLU A 169 -2.23 10.34 5.15
CA GLU A 169 -2.34 11.60 4.41
C GLU A 169 -3.50 11.57 3.40
N MET A 170 -3.66 10.48 2.65
CA MET A 170 -4.78 10.33 1.72
C MET A 170 -6.15 10.40 2.42
N VAL A 171 -6.30 9.74 3.56
CA VAL A 171 -7.55 9.83 4.32
C VAL A 171 -7.74 11.23 4.92
N TYR A 172 -6.68 11.90 5.35
CA TYR A 172 -6.76 13.29 5.81
C TYR A 172 -7.22 14.24 4.70
N ARG A 173 -6.72 14.07 3.47
CA ARG A 173 -7.13 14.85 2.30
C ARG A 173 -8.59 14.60 1.94
N ASN A 174 -9.02 13.35 2.01
CA ASN A 174 -10.32 12.84 1.56
C ASN A 174 -11.10 12.15 2.70
N PRO A 175 -11.54 12.90 3.73
CA PRO A 175 -11.99 12.35 5.01
C PRO A 175 -13.29 11.54 4.97
N ARG A 176 -13.98 11.49 3.83
CA ARG A 176 -15.22 10.72 3.62
C ARG A 176 -15.16 9.78 2.41
N MET A 177 -13.98 9.64 1.81
CA MET A 177 -13.82 8.79 0.62
C MET A 177 -13.73 7.30 1.00
N PHE A 178 -12.97 6.98 2.04
CA PHE A 178 -12.59 5.61 2.37
C PHE A 178 -13.45 5.02 3.49
N ALA A 179 -13.99 3.81 3.25
CA ALA A 179 -14.71 3.03 4.26
C ALA A 179 -13.73 2.44 5.30
N ALA A 180 -12.59 1.96 4.83
CA ALA A 180 -11.52 1.49 5.70
C ALA A 180 -10.14 1.88 5.17
N ALA A 181 -9.18 1.97 6.11
CA ALA A 181 -7.78 2.18 5.81
C ALA A 181 -6.90 1.27 6.68
N PHE A 182 -5.77 0.81 6.10
CA PHE A 182 -4.78 0.04 6.83
C PHE A 182 -3.38 0.63 6.64
N ALA A 183 -2.68 0.84 7.75
CA ALA A 183 -1.33 1.38 7.76
C ALA A 183 -0.37 0.38 8.42
N ILE A 184 0.59 -0.14 7.64
CA ILE A 184 1.57 -1.11 8.11
C ILE A 184 2.90 -0.38 8.29
N CYS A 185 3.52 -0.49 9.49
CA CYS A 185 4.79 0.12 9.88
C CYS A 185 4.95 1.59 9.41
N GLY A 186 3.87 2.37 9.49
CA GLY A 186 3.84 3.78 9.11
C GLY A 186 3.55 4.68 10.30
N GLY A 187 3.22 5.93 10.00
CA GLY A 187 2.84 6.92 11.00
C GLY A 187 2.40 8.24 10.38
N ALA A 188 1.90 9.15 11.21
CA ALA A 188 1.53 10.50 10.81
C ALA A 188 1.58 11.45 12.01
N ASN A 189 1.26 12.74 11.77
CA ASN A 189 1.10 13.68 12.87
C ASN A 189 -0.22 13.41 13.63
N PRO A 190 -0.20 13.14 14.93
CA PRO A 190 -1.42 12.84 15.70
C PRO A 190 -2.52 13.92 15.64
N LYS A 191 -2.15 15.16 15.33
CA LYS A 191 -3.11 16.27 15.20
C LYS A 191 -4.10 16.11 14.04
N ILE A 192 -3.83 15.21 13.10
CA ILE A 192 -4.76 14.92 12.00
C ILE A 192 -5.91 14.00 12.39
N SER A 193 -5.85 13.33 13.55
CA SER A 193 -6.80 12.29 13.97
C SER A 193 -8.26 12.70 13.83
N LYS A 194 -8.62 13.89 14.30
CA LYS A 194 -10.00 14.39 14.21
C LYS A 194 -10.56 14.41 12.79
N ARG A 195 -9.73 14.65 11.78
CA ARG A 195 -10.16 14.74 10.38
C ARG A 195 -10.34 13.38 9.72
N ILE A 196 -9.62 12.35 10.19
CA ILE A 196 -9.68 10.97 9.64
C ILE A 196 -10.70 10.06 10.33
N ARG A 197 -11.61 10.61 11.13
CA ARG A 197 -12.52 9.88 12.02
C ARG A 197 -13.66 9.13 11.33
N HIS A 198 -13.89 9.35 10.04
CA HIS A 198 -15.00 8.72 9.31
C HIS A 198 -14.60 7.40 8.63
N THR A 199 -13.36 6.98 8.80
CA THR A 199 -12.78 5.76 8.24
C THR A 199 -12.51 4.75 9.35
N SER A 200 -12.80 3.47 9.14
CA SER A 200 -12.36 2.39 10.02
C SER A 200 -10.90 2.08 9.78
N TRP A 201 -10.11 1.87 10.84
CA TRP A 201 -8.67 1.75 10.73
C TRP A 201 -8.13 0.43 11.26
N ARG A 202 -7.12 -0.10 10.58
CA ARG A 202 -6.21 -1.09 11.10
C ARG A 202 -4.78 -0.59 10.98
N ILE A 203 -4.05 -0.64 12.09
CA ILE A 203 -2.64 -0.29 12.17
C ILE A 203 -1.89 -1.55 12.61
N ASP A 204 -0.83 -1.90 11.90
CA ASP A 204 0.04 -3.03 12.20
C ASP A 204 1.48 -2.56 12.27
N HIS A 205 2.27 -3.01 13.29
CA HIS A 205 3.67 -2.61 13.44
C HIS A 205 4.49 -3.67 14.17
N GLY A 206 5.75 -3.84 13.78
CA GLY A 206 6.72 -4.66 14.50
C GLY A 206 7.30 -3.91 15.71
N ASP A 207 7.40 -4.57 16.87
CA ASP A 207 7.92 -3.91 18.09
C ASP A 207 9.46 -3.75 18.10
N LYS A 208 10.14 -4.31 17.09
CA LYS A 208 11.59 -4.18 16.88
C LYS A 208 11.94 -3.38 15.63
N ASP A 209 10.98 -2.63 15.08
CA ASP A 209 11.19 -1.83 13.88
C ASP A 209 12.28 -0.77 14.12
N ASN A 210 13.40 -0.92 13.39
CA ASN A 210 14.57 -0.05 13.46
C ASN A 210 14.68 0.92 12.26
N VAL A 211 13.67 0.93 11.38
CA VAL A 211 13.57 1.83 10.22
C VAL A 211 12.53 2.92 10.46
N VAL A 212 11.32 2.51 10.85
CA VAL A 212 10.25 3.39 11.30
C VAL A 212 9.86 2.99 12.72
N PRO A 213 10.33 3.69 13.74
CA PRO A 213 10.03 3.31 15.13
C PRO A 213 8.53 3.20 15.41
N ILE A 214 8.13 2.14 16.11
CA ILE A 214 6.73 1.84 16.44
C ILE A 214 6.00 3.00 17.13
N ILE A 215 6.73 3.88 17.80
CA ILE A 215 6.16 5.06 18.50
C ILE A 215 5.29 5.93 17.59
N HIS A 216 5.57 5.96 16.27
CA HIS A 216 4.78 6.71 15.32
C HIS A 216 3.36 6.14 15.16
N SER A 217 3.23 4.81 15.11
CA SER A 217 1.94 4.13 15.11
C SER A 217 1.23 4.22 16.48
N GLU A 218 1.97 4.11 17.57
CA GLU A 218 1.42 4.24 18.92
C GLU A 218 0.82 5.62 19.16
N HIS A 219 1.50 6.69 18.73
CA HIS A 219 0.98 8.05 18.83
C HIS A 219 -0.29 8.24 18.01
N MET A 220 -0.32 7.71 16.77
CA MET A 220 -1.53 7.75 15.95
C MET A 220 -2.67 6.98 16.60
N TYR A 221 -2.43 5.73 17.02
CA TYR A 221 -3.45 4.92 17.69
C TYR A 221 -4.03 5.61 18.91
N LYS A 222 -3.17 6.17 19.78
CA LYS A 222 -3.61 6.91 20.97
C LYS A 222 -4.52 8.09 20.62
N ALA A 223 -4.10 8.95 19.69
CA ALA A 223 -4.88 10.10 19.25
C ALA A 223 -6.21 9.69 18.61
N MET A 224 -6.22 8.60 17.83
CA MET A 224 -7.43 8.07 17.23
C MET A 224 -8.41 7.50 18.28
N LYS A 225 -7.90 6.86 19.33
CA LYS A 225 -8.73 6.38 20.46
C LYS A 225 -9.35 7.53 21.26
N GLU A 226 -8.62 8.63 21.46
CA GLU A 226 -9.14 9.86 22.09
C GLU A 226 -10.31 10.46 21.30
N GLU A 227 -10.23 10.40 19.94
CA GLU A 227 -11.31 10.83 19.03
C GLU A 227 -12.41 9.76 18.83
N LYS A 228 -12.36 8.62 19.54
CA LYS A 228 -13.32 7.51 19.47
C LYS A 228 -13.44 6.89 18.06
N ILE A 229 -12.35 6.88 17.32
CA ILE A 229 -12.29 6.28 15.97
C ILE A 229 -12.30 4.75 16.10
N ASP A 230 -13.00 4.08 15.17
CA ASP A 230 -12.91 2.62 15.00
C ASP A 230 -11.50 2.27 14.50
N VAL A 231 -10.63 1.86 15.42
CA VAL A 231 -9.22 1.53 15.12
C VAL A 231 -8.75 0.28 15.87
N ILE A 232 -8.17 -0.64 15.12
CA ILE A 232 -7.43 -1.82 15.61
C ILE A 232 -5.94 -1.50 15.51
N PHE A 233 -5.18 -1.83 16.57
CA PHE A 233 -3.72 -1.78 16.53
C PHE A 233 -3.15 -3.15 16.91
N LYS A 234 -2.46 -3.79 15.94
CA LYS A 234 -1.77 -5.06 16.14
C LYS A 234 -0.26 -4.84 16.22
N ILE A 235 0.34 -5.25 17.33
CA ILE A 235 1.79 -5.21 17.56
C ILE A 235 2.35 -6.60 17.29
N HIS A 236 3.24 -6.72 16.32
CA HIS A 236 3.91 -7.97 15.97
C HIS A 236 5.21 -8.11 16.79
N LYS A 237 5.17 -9.00 17.78
CA LYS A 237 6.26 -9.19 18.75
C LYS A 237 7.51 -9.80 18.13
N GLY A 238 8.67 -9.18 18.37
CA GLY A 238 9.97 -9.60 17.83
C GLY A 238 10.19 -9.27 16.35
N VAL A 239 9.22 -8.62 15.69
CA VAL A 239 9.26 -8.31 14.26
C VAL A 239 9.89 -6.93 14.03
N ASN A 240 10.79 -6.85 13.06
CA ASN A 240 11.42 -5.63 12.59
C ASN A 240 10.52 -4.91 11.57
N HIS A 241 11.08 -4.19 10.61
CA HIS A 241 10.35 -3.35 9.64
C HIS A 241 9.40 -4.14 8.72
N ASN A 242 9.64 -5.43 8.51
CA ASN A 242 8.89 -6.30 7.62
C ASN A 242 7.55 -6.83 8.19
N SER A 243 6.87 -6.08 9.03
CA SER A 243 5.58 -6.50 9.63
C SER A 243 4.46 -6.74 8.61
N TRP A 244 4.62 -6.32 7.36
CA TRP A 244 3.69 -6.64 6.26
C TRP A 244 3.58 -8.15 5.98
N ASP A 245 4.65 -8.94 6.19
CA ASP A 245 4.59 -10.39 6.04
C ASP A 245 3.58 -11.02 7.02
N ASN A 246 3.54 -10.49 8.25
CA ASN A 246 2.57 -10.89 9.27
C ASN A 246 1.14 -10.49 8.89
N VAL A 247 0.96 -9.30 8.31
CA VAL A 247 -0.35 -8.80 7.90
C VAL A 247 -0.91 -9.62 6.73
N PHE A 248 -0.09 -9.88 5.71
CA PHE A 248 -0.53 -10.62 4.52
C PHE A 248 -0.77 -12.10 4.80
N SER A 249 -0.18 -12.66 5.85
CA SER A 249 -0.46 -14.02 6.35
C SER A 249 -1.59 -14.09 7.38
N ASP A 250 -2.10 -12.96 7.86
CA ASP A 250 -3.20 -12.91 8.83
C ASP A 250 -4.55 -13.20 8.15
N SER A 251 -5.14 -14.35 8.47
CA SER A 251 -6.43 -14.79 7.90
C SER A 251 -7.60 -13.83 8.18
N ASP A 252 -7.49 -12.96 9.17
CA ASP A 252 -8.54 -12.00 9.54
C ASP A 252 -8.41 -10.67 8.77
N PHE A 253 -7.30 -10.43 8.07
CA PHE A 253 -7.03 -9.14 7.43
C PHE A 253 -8.04 -8.82 6.32
N ILE A 254 -8.17 -9.68 5.34
CA ILE A 254 -9.12 -9.49 4.22
C ILE A 254 -10.58 -9.53 4.69
N PRO A 255 -11.03 -10.48 5.54
CA PRO A 255 -12.36 -10.46 6.13
C PRO A 255 -12.68 -9.14 6.86
N TRP A 256 -11.73 -8.63 7.65
CA TRP A 256 -11.89 -7.33 8.32
C TRP A 256 -12.09 -6.19 7.31
N LEU A 257 -11.22 -6.10 6.29
CA LEU A 257 -11.28 -5.05 5.28
C LEU A 257 -12.64 -5.05 4.57
N PHE A 258 -13.10 -6.21 4.11
CA PHE A 258 -14.35 -6.34 3.39
C PHE A 258 -15.61 -6.28 4.27
N SER A 259 -15.47 -6.32 5.59
CA SER A 259 -16.56 -6.07 6.53
C SER A 259 -16.94 -4.58 6.65
N LYS A 260 -16.15 -3.67 6.08
CA LYS A 260 -16.32 -2.23 6.24
C LYS A 260 -17.02 -1.60 5.04
N SER A 261 -17.99 -0.74 5.34
CA SER A 261 -18.66 0.15 4.38
C SER A 261 -18.97 1.49 5.05
N LYS A 262 -19.17 2.52 4.24
CA LYS A 262 -19.57 3.86 4.71
C LYS A 262 -21.03 3.90 5.12
#